data_efd81e69c05465a78880d9813cd508ff
#
_entry.id   efd81e69c05465a78880d9813cd508ff
#
_cell.length_a   1.000
_cell.length_b   1.000
_cell.length_c   1.000
_cell.angle_alpha   90.00
_cell.angle_beta   90.00
_cell.angle_gamma   90.00
#
_symmetry.space_group_name_H-M   'P 1'
#
loop_
_entity.id
_entity.type
_entity.pdbx_description
1 polymer ?
#
loop_
_entity_poly.entity_id
_entity_poly.type
_entity_poly.pdbx_seq_one_letter_code
_entity_poly.pdbx_strand_id
1 'polypeptide(L)'
;MNDIKKIIILGKGYYAELLFYGIEISDYSFDISGIYDVSEKTDDFHGLEVLKLSALNEVNPSEVHYVFNCLTYDYEFEQTLKIYFGVEKVKRFSDIEGFLNKKQRMELMKKRALMDSPKLYNNEHTTVGEFTYGLPDIVTYEGDETTLTIGRFCSIAKNVKIVCGGNHRVDWISTYPFNIFISEYATIKGHPCSKGNITIGNDVWIGTGATILSGVTIGDGSVIAANATVTDDAATYTVVGGVSAHFIKRRFVELTINNLLEIKWWDWDYEKIYDAIPLLQSGHINELFKMM
;
A
#
# COMPACT_ATOMS: atom_id res chain seq x y z
N MET A 1 -16.32 -19.24 -27.11
CA MET A 1 -17.16 -18.23 -26.45
C MET A 1 -16.96 -18.41 -24.97
N ASN A 2 -16.42 -17.44 -24.28
CA ASN A 2 -16.31 -17.52 -22.81
C ASN A 2 -17.73 -17.49 -22.24
N ASP A 3 -18.03 -18.49 -21.41
CA ASP A 3 -19.34 -18.61 -20.74
C ASP A 3 -19.54 -17.42 -19.81
N ILE A 4 -20.59 -16.62 -20.03
CA ILE A 4 -20.88 -15.44 -19.20
C ILE A 4 -21.33 -15.92 -17.82
N LYS A 5 -20.64 -15.48 -16.77
CA LYS A 5 -20.96 -15.83 -15.39
C LYS A 5 -21.88 -14.78 -14.77
N LYS A 6 -23.11 -15.12 -14.48
CA LYS A 6 -24.01 -14.27 -13.70
C LYS A 6 -23.60 -14.24 -12.24
N ILE A 7 -23.39 -13.07 -11.70
CA ILE A 7 -22.92 -12.87 -10.32
C ILE A 7 -23.80 -11.87 -9.55
N ILE A 8 -23.78 -12.04 -8.24
CA ILE A 8 -24.34 -11.08 -7.27
C ILE A 8 -23.19 -10.60 -6.39
N ILE A 9 -23.21 -9.33 -6.04
CA ILE A 9 -22.23 -8.71 -5.14
C ILE A 9 -22.96 -8.23 -3.89
N LEU A 10 -22.45 -8.61 -2.72
CA LEU A 10 -22.97 -8.18 -1.43
C LEU A 10 -22.00 -7.17 -0.81
N GLY A 11 -22.49 -5.95 -0.58
CA GLY A 11 -21.70 -4.83 -0.09
C GLY A 11 -21.21 -3.89 -1.21
N LYS A 12 -20.95 -2.64 -0.85
CA LYS A 12 -20.48 -1.59 -1.76
C LYS A 12 -19.21 -0.87 -1.25
N GLY A 13 -18.53 -1.45 -0.26
CA GLY A 13 -17.34 -0.83 0.34
C GLY A 13 -16.04 -1.28 -0.33
N TYR A 14 -14.96 -1.10 0.41
CA TYR A 14 -13.58 -1.38 0.00
C TYR A 14 -13.39 -2.71 -0.74
N TYR A 15 -13.96 -3.81 -0.23
CA TYR A 15 -13.80 -5.12 -0.86
C TYR A 15 -14.59 -5.27 -2.16
N ALA A 16 -15.70 -4.55 -2.29
CA ALA A 16 -16.44 -4.51 -3.54
C ALA A 16 -15.67 -3.74 -4.62
N GLU A 17 -15.02 -2.64 -4.27
CA GLU A 17 -14.14 -1.91 -5.19
C GLU A 17 -13.01 -2.79 -5.73
N LEU A 18 -12.36 -3.57 -4.85
CA LEU A 18 -11.33 -4.53 -5.28
C LEU A 18 -11.88 -5.65 -6.16
N LEU A 19 -13.10 -6.13 -5.85
CA LEU A 19 -13.77 -7.14 -6.67
C LEU A 19 -14.09 -6.59 -8.07
N PHE A 20 -14.66 -5.37 -8.16
CA PHE A 20 -14.93 -4.73 -9.45
C PHE A 20 -13.68 -4.60 -10.29
N TYR A 21 -12.58 -4.13 -9.69
CA TYR A 21 -11.30 -4.05 -10.39
C TYR A 21 -10.82 -5.44 -10.85
N GLY A 22 -10.93 -6.47 -10.01
CA GLY A 22 -10.59 -7.84 -10.38
C GLY A 22 -11.44 -8.37 -11.54
N ILE A 23 -12.73 -8.05 -11.57
CA ILE A 23 -13.63 -8.38 -12.68
C ILE A 23 -13.20 -7.67 -13.96
N GLU A 24 -12.90 -6.37 -13.89
CA GLU A 24 -12.49 -5.54 -15.01
C GLU A 24 -11.21 -6.08 -15.69
N ILE A 25 -10.22 -6.48 -14.91
CA ILE A 25 -8.95 -6.97 -15.44
C ILE A 25 -8.96 -8.46 -15.80
N SER A 26 -10.03 -9.21 -15.46
CA SER A 26 -10.10 -10.64 -15.73
C SER A 26 -10.34 -10.96 -17.20
N ASP A 27 -9.93 -12.16 -17.63
CA ASP A 27 -10.21 -12.67 -18.97
C ASP A 27 -11.61 -13.30 -19.07
N TYR A 28 -12.38 -13.31 -17.95
CA TYR A 28 -13.72 -13.87 -17.88
C TYR A 28 -14.79 -12.78 -18.08
N SER A 29 -15.90 -13.17 -18.68
CA SER A 29 -17.07 -12.31 -18.79
C SER A 29 -18.00 -12.52 -17.60
N PHE A 30 -18.24 -11.44 -16.84
CA PHE A 30 -19.18 -11.43 -15.73
C PHE A 30 -20.38 -10.54 -16.04
N ASP A 31 -21.58 -11.04 -15.72
CA ASP A 31 -22.83 -10.28 -15.76
C ASP A 31 -23.28 -10.04 -14.30
N ILE A 32 -23.21 -8.78 -13.86
CA ILE A 32 -23.56 -8.40 -12.50
C ILE A 32 -25.08 -8.24 -12.45
N SER A 33 -25.75 -9.25 -11.96
CA SER A 33 -27.21 -9.31 -11.87
C SER A 33 -27.79 -8.49 -10.72
N GLY A 34 -26.98 -8.08 -9.76
CA GLY A 34 -27.41 -7.21 -8.66
C GLY A 34 -26.30 -6.94 -7.64
N ILE A 35 -26.38 -5.78 -7.02
CA ILE A 35 -25.56 -5.38 -5.87
C ILE A 35 -26.49 -5.15 -4.69
N TYR A 36 -26.19 -5.77 -3.55
CA TYR A 36 -27.04 -5.71 -2.37
C TYR A 36 -26.22 -5.26 -1.16
N ASP A 37 -26.72 -4.29 -0.40
CA ASP A 37 -26.01 -3.75 0.76
C ASP A 37 -26.95 -3.59 1.98
N VAL A 38 -26.34 -3.56 3.16
CA VAL A 38 -27.04 -3.34 4.44
C VAL A 38 -27.47 -1.90 4.63
N SER A 39 -26.95 -0.95 3.86
CA SER A 39 -27.31 0.48 3.97
C SER A 39 -28.76 0.68 3.52
N GLU A 40 -29.47 1.57 4.22
CA GLU A 40 -30.87 1.90 3.87
C GLU A 40 -30.98 2.81 2.63
N LYS A 41 -29.86 3.37 2.16
CA LYS A 41 -29.82 4.23 0.97
C LYS A 41 -29.55 3.40 -0.27
N THR A 42 -30.48 3.51 -1.22
CA THR A 42 -30.27 3.05 -2.61
C THR A 42 -29.40 4.10 -3.30
N ASP A 43 -28.13 3.84 -3.38
CA ASP A 43 -27.15 4.66 -4.10
C ASP A 43 -26.73 3.96 -5.38
N ASP A 44 -26.05 4.69 -6.26
CA ASP A 44 -25.35 4.12 -7.41
C ASP A 44 -23.95 3.63 -6.97
N PHE A 45 -23.55 2.48 -7.49
CA PHE A 45 -22.19 1.95 -7.32
C PHE A 45 -21.69 1.42 -8.66
N HIS A 46 -20.69 2.05 -9.25
CA HIS A 46 -20.19 1.78 -10.60
C HIS A 46 -21.29 1.81 -11.70
N GLY A 47 -22.26 2.71 -11.60
CA GLY A 47 -23.37 2.82 -12.55
C GLY A 47 -24.45 1.75 -12.38
N LEU A 48 -24.41 0.97 -11.32
CA LEU A 48 -25.40 -0.06 -10.98
C LEU A 48 -26.18 0.34 -9.73
N GLU A 49 -27.50 0.14 -9.77
CA GLU A 49 -28.35 0.38 -8.62
C GLU A 49 -28.02 -0.59 -7.48
N VAL A 50 -27.82 -0.02 -6.27
CA VAL A 50 -27.63 -0.81 -5.05
C VAL A 50 -28.99 -1.10 -4.41
N LEU A 51 -29.30 -2.36 -4.27
CA LEU A 51 -30.55 -2.85 -3.69
C LEU A 51 -30.40 -3.12 -2.19
N LYS A 52 -31.48 -3.09 -1.46
CA LYS A 52 -31.47 -3.49 -0.04
C LYS A 52 -31.19 -4.98 0.09
N LEU A 53 -30.42 -5.35 1.09
CA LEU A 53 -30.07 -6.75 1.35
C LEU A 53 -31.33 -7.64 1.54
N SER A 54 -32.42 -7.06 2.06
CA SER A 54 -33.72 -7.78 2.21
C SER A 54 -34.32 -8.25 0.88
N ALA A 55 -34.02 -7.58 -0.23
CA ALA A 55 -34.48 -7.97 -1.56
C ALA A 55 -33.74 -9.19 -2.12
N LEU A 56 -32.64 -9.62 -1.48
CA LEU A 56 -31.88 -10.81 -1.89
C LEU A 56 -32.74 -12.09 -1.89
N ASN A 57 -33.75 -12.16 -1.03
CA ASN A 57 -34.70 -13.29 -0.97
C ASN A 57 -35.58 -13.44 -2.22
N GLU A 58 -35.66 -12.42 -3.07
CA GLU A 58 -36.42 -12.46 -4.33
C GLU A 58 -35.59 -13.04 -5.48
N VAL A 59 -34.28 -13.21 -5.27
CA VAL A 59 -33.37 -13.74 -6.28
C VAL A 59 -33.56 -15.27 -6.41
N ASN A 60 -33.75 -15.74 -7.64
CA ASN A 60 -33.77 -17.18 -7.91
C ASN A 60 -32.34 -17.76 -7.88
N PRO A 61 -31.99 -18.61 -6.92
CA PRO A 61 -30.60 -19.13 -6.80
C PRO A 61 -30.13 -19.92 -8.02
N SER A 62 -31.06 -20.49 -8.82
CA SER A 62 -30.70 -21.29 -10.01
C SER A 62 -30.14 -20.43 -11.15
N GLU A 63 -30.45 -19.15 -11.17
CA GLU A 63 -30.05 -18.20 -12.22
C GLU A 63 -28.67 -17.56 -11.95
N VAL A 64 -28.11 -17.76 -10.76
CA VAL A 64 -26.84 -17.14 -10.32
C VAL A 64 -25.72 -18.17 -10.31
N HIS A 65 -24.56 -17.80 -10.87
CA HIS A 65 -23.36 -18.64 -10.86
C HIS A 65 -22.56 -18.45 -9.57
N TYR A 66 -22.36 -17.19 -9.13
CA TYR A 66 -21.62 -16.87 -7.91
C TYR A 66 -22.24 -15.71 -7.15
N VAL A 67 -22.12 -15.75 -5.83
CA VAL A 67 -22.43 -14.66 -4.89
C VAL A 67 -21.15 -14.26 -4.20
N PHE A 68 -20.61 -13.08 -4.53
CA PHE A 68 -19.41 -12.55 -3.88
C PHE A 68 -19.80 -11.76 -2.62
N ASN A 69 -19.44 -12.29 -1.47
CA ASN A 69 -19.64 -11.61 -0.18
C ASN A 69 -18.47 -10.65 0.11
N CYS A 70 -18.73 -9.38 -0.07
CA CYS A 70 -17.81 -8.26 0.22
C CYS A 70 -18.16 -7.52 1.51
N LEU A 71 -19.15 -7.97 2.25
CA LEU A 71 -19.49 -7.47 3.59
C LEU A 71 -18.44 -7.90 4.61
N THR A 72 -18.39 -7.22 5.73
CA THR A 72 -17.58 -7.65 6.87
C THR A 72 -17.98 -9.07 7.30
N TYR A 73 -16.96 -9.85 7.67
CA TYR A 73 -17.15 -11.26 8.00
C TYR A 73 -18.19 -11.44 9.13
N ASP A 74 -19.31 -12.08 8.78
CA ASP A 74 -20.30 -12.60 9.69
C ASP A 74 -20.51 -14.08 9.34
N TYR A 75 -20.11 -14.96 10.27
CA TYR A 75 -20.15 -16.40 10.05
C TYR A 75 -21.58 -16.93 9.86
N GLU A 76 -22.53 -16.48 10.66
CA GLU A 76 -23.93 -16.94 10.60
C GLU A 76 -24.58 -16.50 9.29
N PHE A 77 -24.34 -15.27 8.87
CA PHE A 77 -24.82 -14.76 7.60
C PHE A 77 -24.22 -15.54 6.41
N GLU A 78 -22.91 -15.81 6.43
CA GLU A 78 -22.26 -16.61 5.38
C GLU A 78 -22.83 -18.03 5.31
N GLN A 79 -23.14 -18.68 6.44
CA GLN A 79 -23.80 -19.99 6.44
C GLN A 79 -25.21 -19.92 5.85
N THR A 80 -25.97 -18.87 6.15
CA THR A 80 -27.29 -18.63 5.58
C THR A 80 -27.23 -18.48 4.06
N LEU A 81 -26.27 -17.73 3.54
CA LEU A 81 -26.04 -17.61 2.10
C LEU A 81 -25.71 -18.96 1.46
N LYS A 82 -24.85 -19.76 2.09
CA LYS A 82 -24.47 -21.09 1.61
C LYS A 82 -25.66 -22.07 1.56
N ILE A 83 -26.56 -21.96 2.51
CA ILE A 83 -27.80 -22.77 2.53
C ILE A 83 -28.71 -22.33 1.37
N TYR A 84 -28.86 -21.03 1.12
CA TYR A 84 -29.79 -20.51 0.12
C TYR A 84 -29.26 -20.66 -1.32
N PHE A 85 -27.99 -20.31 -1.58
CA PHE A 85 -27.42 -20.32 -2.93
C PHE A 85 -26.61 -21.59 -3.26
N GLY A 86 -26.17 -22.34 -2.27
CA GLY A 86 -25.23 -23.46 -2.41
C GLY A 86 -23.81 -23.09 -2.00
N VAL A 87 -23.12 -24.01 -1.35
CA VAL A 87 -21.78 -23.77 -0.78
C VAL A 87 -20.76 -23.36 -1.85
N GLU A 88 -20.83 -23.97 -3.03
CA GLU A 88 -19.90 -23.72 -4.14
C GLU A 88 -20.10 -22.37 -4.81
N LYS A 89 -21.27 -21.76 -4.68
CA LYS A 89 -21.61 -20.48 -5.29
C LYS A 89 -21.23 -19.28 -4.42
N VAL A 90 -21.19 -19.43 -3.09
CA VAL A 90 -20.84 -18.35 -2.17
C VAL A 90 -19.33 -18.18 -2.12
N LYS A 91 -18.85 -17.03 -2.57
CA LYS A 91 -17.44 -16.65 -2.67
C LYS A 91 -17.15 -15.45 -1.79
N ARG A 92 -15.92 -15.33 -1.30
CA ARG A 92 -15.39 -14.06 -0.75
C ARG A 92 -14.81 -13.23 -1.87
N PHE A 93 -14.61 -11.93 -1.64
CA PHE A 93 -14.00 -11.08 -2.65
C PHE A 93 -12.63 -11.59 -3.10
N SER A 94 -11.83 -12.20 -2.19
CA SER A 94 -10.51 -12.77 -2.50
C SER A 94 -10.57 -13.95 -3.48
N ASP A 95 -11.72 -14.62 -3.59
CA ASP A 95 -11.88 -15.76 -4.50
C ASP A 95 -11.89 -15.35 -5.98
N ILE A 96 -12.01 -14.03 -6.27
CA ILE A 96 -11.81 -13.50 -7.61
C ILE A 96 -10.41 -13.85 -8.15
N GLU A 97 -9.42 -14.00 -7.29
CA GLU A 97 -8.07 -14.41 -7.67
C GLU A 97 -8.05 -15.75 -8.42
N GLY A 98 -9.03 -16.63 -8.17
CA GLY A 98 -9.18 -17.87 -8.92
C GLY A 98 -9.49 -17.67 -10.42
N PHE A 99 -9.97 -16.50 -10.81
CA PHE A 99 -10.27 -16.10 -12.19
C PHE A 99 -9.18 -15.24 -12.83
N LEU A 100 -8.08 -14.98 -12.12
CA LEU A 100 -7.00 -14.11 -12.56
C LEU A 100 -5.74 -14.92 -12.89
N ASN A 101 -5.07 -14.55 -13.97
CA ASN A 101 -3.71 -15.01 -14.25
C ASN A 101 -2.69 -14.31 -13.33
N LYS A 102 -1.41 -14.72 -13.40
CA LYS A 102 -0.34 -14.20 -12.52
C LYS A 102 -0.20 -12.67 -12.60
N LYS A 103 -0.17 -12.13 -13.81
CA LYS A 103 -0.05 -10.69 -14.04
C LYS A 103 -1.24 -9.94 -13.44
N GLN A 104 -2.46 -10.40 -13.69
CA GLN A 104 -3.69 -9.81 -13.16
C GLN A 104 -3.75 -9.84 -11.63
N ARG A 105 -3.26 -10.92 -10.99
CA ARG A 105 -3.15 -10.98 -9.52
C ARG A 105 -2.18 -9.93 -8.97
N MET A 106 -1.07 -9.68 -9.65
CA MET A 106 -0.14 -8.60 -9.27
C MET A 106 -0.78 -7.22 -9.44
N GLU A 107 -1.55 -7.01 -10.52
CA GLU A 107 -2.30 -5.75 -10.69
C GLU A 107 -3.36 -5.54 -9.59
N LEU A 108 -4.07 -6.58 -9.19
CA LEU A 108 -5.01 -6.51 -8.07
C LEU A 108 -4.30 -6.16 -6.75
N MET A 109 -3.14 -6.77 -6.49
CA MET A 109 -2.31 -6.46 -5.31
C MET A 109 -1.83 -5.01 -5.32
N LYS A 110 -1.39 -4.50 -6.47
CA LYS A 110 -1.01 -3.10 -6.66
C LYS A 110 -2.18 -2.15 -6.39
N LYS A 111 -3.37 -2.44 -6.93
CA LYS A 111 -4.59 -1.67 -6.68
C LYS A 111 -4.92 -1.63 -5.19
N ARG A 112 -4.78 -2.76 -4.51
CA ARG A 112 -4.98 -2.85 -3.06
C ARG A 112 -4.02 -1.95 -2.29
N ALA A 113 -2.72 -1.98 -2.59
CA ALA A 113 -1.73 -1.13 -1.95
C ALA A 113 -2.06 0.38 -2.12
N LEU A 114 -2.49 0.77 -3.33
CA LEU A 114 -2.94 2.13 -3.62
C LEU A 114 -4.17 2.54 -2.79
N MET A 115 -5.17 1.66 -2.70
CA MET A 115 -6.40 1.93 -1.93
C MET A 115 -6.14 1.99 -0.42
N ASP A 116 -5.21 1.18 0.08
CA ASP A 116 -4.80 1.20 1.49
C ASP A 116 -4.00 2.47 1.87
N SER A 117 -3.50 3.22 0.86
CA SER A 117 -2.54 4.29 1.07
C SER A 117 -2.84 5.58 0.27
N PRO A 118 -4.10 6.05 0.17
CA PRO A 118 -4.48 7.12 -0.77
C PRO A 118 -3.76 8.44 -0.48
N LYS A 119 -3.49 8.78 0.79
CA LYS A 119 -2.78 10.00 1.16
C LYS A 119 -1.30 9.99 0.75
N LEU A 120 -0.70 8.80 0.69
CA LEU A 120 0.69 8.63 0.32
C LEU A 120 0.88 8.91 -1.18
N TYR A 121 0.00 8.35 -2.03
CA TYR A 121 0.10 8.47 -3.48
C TYR A 121 -0.40 9.81 -4.04
N ASN A 122 -1.27 10.53 -3.32
CA ASN A 122 -1.87 11.78 -3.78
C ASN A 122 -1.17 13.04 -3.25
N ASN A 123 0.06 12.93 -2.79
CA ASN A 123 0.83 14.07 -2.30
C ASN A 123 1.74 14.64 -3.40
N GLU A 124 1.63 15.92 -3.71
CA GLU A 124 2.33 16.59 -4.82
C GLU A 124 3.86 16.55 -4.71
N HIS A 125 4.38 16.52 -3.48
CA HIS A 125 5.82 16.48 -3.21
C HIS A 125 6.34 15.05 -2.98
N THR A 126 5.50 14.03 -3.23
CA THR A 126 5.84 12.65 -2.93
C THR A 126 5.76 11.79 -4.18
N THR A 127 6.83 11.06 -4.48
CA THR A 127 6.87 10.00 -5.48
C THR A 127 6.92 8.65 -4.78
N VAL A 128 6.00 7.75 -5.13
CA VAL A 128 5.90 6.43 -4.47
C VAL A 128 5.90 5.32 -5.50
N GLY A 129 6.78 4.36 -5.29
CA GLY A 129 6.85 3.15 -6.11
C GLY A 129 5.68 2.20 -5.86
N GLU A 130 5.38 1.39 -6.88
CA GLU A 130 4.27 0.43 -6.86
C GLU A 130 4.39 -0.58 -5.71
N PHE A 131 3.26 -1.10 -5.24
CA PHE A 131 3.14 -2.07 -4.15
C PHE A 131 3.57 -1.57 -2.76
N THR A 132 4.01 -0.31 -2.65
CA THR A 132 4.29 0.31 -1.35
C THR A 132 2.99 0.65 -0.65
N TYR A 133 2.89 0.34 0.64
CA TYR A 133 1.69 0.60 1.42
C TYR A 133 1.99 1.19 2.81
N GLY A 134 0.99 1.88 3.35
CA GLY A 134 1.00 2.48 4.67
C GLY A 134 0.46 3.91 4.67
N LEU A 135 0.26 4.45 5.86
CA LEU A 135 -0.30 5.79 6.07
C LEU A 135 0.64 6.62 6.97
N PRO A 136 1.84 6.99 6.49
CA PRO A 136 2.71 7.89 7.24
C PRO A 136 2.09 9.29 7.35
N ASP A 137 2.42 9.98 8.42
CA ASP A 137 2.19 11.42 8.57
C ASP A 137 3.34 12.16 7.88
N ILE A 138 3.08 12.72 6.70
CA ILE A 138 4.07 13.51 5.93
C ILE A 138 3.92 14.96 6.32
N VAL A 139 4.91 15.46 7.03
CA VAL A 139 4.93 16.84 7.54
C VAL A 139 5.73 17.71 6.58
N THR A 140 5.06 18.62 5.92
CA THR A 140 5.65 19.62 5.01
C THR A 140 5.47 21.03 5.59
N TYR A 141 6.27 21.96 5.16
CA TYR A 141 6.21 23.36 5.60
C TYR A 141 6.10 24.28 4.39
N GLU A 142 5.33 25.35 4.53
CA GLU A 142 5.12 26.31 3.45
C GLU A 142 6.46 26.93 2.98
N GLY A 143 6.67 26.91 1.65
CA GLY A 143 7.90 27.42 1.04
C GLY A 143 9.08 26.44 1.09
N ASP A 144 8.90 25.21 1.56
CA ASP A 144 9.90 24.14 1.49
C ASP A 144 9.68 23.31 0.23
N GLU A 145 10.70 23.23 -0.64
CA GLU A 145 10.69 22.46 -1.87
C GLU A 145 11.18 21.00 -1.68
N THR A 146 11.31 20.54 -0.45
CA THR A 146 11.79 19.19 -0.12
C THR A 146 10.85 18.15 -0.71
N THR A 147 11.41 17.22 -1.48
CA THR A 147 10.69 16.08 -2.05
C THR A 147 10.93 14.81 -1.25
N LEU A 148 9.93 13.95 -1.25
CA LEU A 148 9.97 12.59 -0.71
C LEU A 148 9.87 11.57 -1.85
N THR A 149 10.89 10.71 -1.96
CA THR A 149 10.84 9.58 -2.90
C THR A 149 10.85 8.28 -2.10
N ILE A 150 9.88 7.39 -2.39
CA ILE A 150 9.79 6.06 -1.78
C ILE A 150 9.79 5.03 -2.90
N GLY A 151 10.62 4.01 -2.79
CA GLY A 151 10.73 2.93 -3.75
C GLY A 151 9.53 1.98 -3.74
N ARG A 152 9.68 0.86 -4.44
CA ARG A 152 8.67 -0.19 -4.60
C ARG A 152 8.70 -1.17 -3.41
N PHE A 153 7.57 -1.82 -3.14
CA PHE A 153 7.41 -2.89 -2.14
C PHE A 153 7.77 -2.49 -0.71
N CYS A 154 7.67 -1.21 -0.36
CA CYS A 154 7.91 -0.76 1.01
C CYS A 154 6.69 -1.01 1.91
N SER A 155 6.97 -1.36 3.15
CA SER A 155 5.97 -1.57 4.21
C SER A 155 6.10 -0.47 5.26
N ILE A 156 5.11 0.42 5.35
CA ILE A 156 5.14 1.55 6.28
C ILE A 156 4.08 1.32 7.36
N ALA A 157 4.53 1.13 8.60
CA ALA A 157 3.65 0.85 9.72
C ALA A 157 2.86 2.10 10.18
N LYS A 158 1.93 1.91 11.10
CA LYS A 158 1.12 3.01 11.68
C LYS A 158 2.00 4.01 12.46
N ASN A 159 1.55 5.27 12.49
CA ASN A 159 2.15 6.36 13.25
C ASN A 159 3.59 6.71 12.84
N VAL A 160 4.02 6.31 11.64
CA VAL A 160 5.29 6.76 11.08
C VAL A 160 5.16 8.24 10.71
N LYS A 161 6.18 9.05 11.04
CA LYS A 161 6.29 10.45 10.62
C LYS A 161 7.45 10.62 9.66
N ILE A 162 7.22 11.39 8.60
CA ILE A 162 8.25 11.81 7.65
C ILE A 162 8.27 13.32 7.64
N VAL A 163 9.32 13.92 8.18
CA VAL A 163 9.42 15.37 8.41
C VAL A 163 10.32 15.96 7.34
N CYS A 164 9.72 16.61 6.35
CA CYS A 164 10.42 17.11 5.16
C CYS A 164 11.22 18.39 5.41
N GLY A 165 10.97 19.11 6.49
CA GLY A 165 11.65 20.38 6.77
C GLY A 165 11.33 20.94 8.14
N GLY A 166 11.19 22.26 8.24
CA GLY A 166 10.83 22.95 9.48
C GLY A 166 11.96 23.06 10.51
N ASN A 167 13.20 22.81 10.10
CA ASN A 167 14.35 22.93 10.98
C ASN A 167 14.61 24.41 11.32
N HIS A 168 14.75 24.70 12.60
CA HIS A 168 15.16 26.01 13.05
C HIS A 168 16.68 26.19 12.96
N ARG A 169 17.11 27.38 12.64
CA ARG A 169 18.54 27.72 12.54
C ARG A 169 19.16 27.83 13.95
N VAL A 170 19.88 26.77 14.33
CA VAL A 170 20.56 26.70 15.63
C VAL A 170 21.87 27.48 15.65
N ASP A 171 22.35 27.89 14.49
CA ASP A 171 23.55 28.71 14.28
C ASP A 171 23.25 30.23 14.27
N TRP A 172 21.97 30.64 14.36
CA TRP A 172 21.56 32.02 14.52
C TRP A 172 21.47 32.39 16.01
N ILE A 173 21.57 33.69 16.33
CA ILE A 173 21.46 34.17 17.70
C ILE A 173 20.11 33.76 18.32
N SER A 174 19.02 33.82 17.52
CA SER A 174 17.71 33.37 17.93
C SER A 174 17.23 32.26 17.01
N THR A 175 16.66 31.19 17.60
CA THR A 175 15.98 30.15 16.87
C THR A 175 14.53 30.52 16.51
N TYR A 176 14.04 31.69 16.98
CA TYR A 176 12.68 32.13 16.74
C TYR A 176 12.51 32.66 15.31
N PRO A 177 11.49 32.25 14.54
CA PRO A 177 11.32 32.60 13.14
C PRO A 177 10.63 33.97 12.97
N PHE A 178 11.25 35.06 13.37
CA PHE A 178 10.73 36.42 13.24
C PHE A 178 10.28 36.76 11.82
N ASN A 179 11.02 36.30 10.82
CA ASN A 179 10.75 36.50 9.40
C ASN A 179 9.39 35.86 8.93
N ILE A 180 8.90 34.87 9.64
CA ILE A 180 7.59 34.24 9.32
C ILE A 180 6.43 35.04 9.96
N PHE A 181 6.64 35.56 11.16
CA PHE A 181 5.57 36.22 11.90
C PHE A 181 5.51 37.73 11.72
N ILE A 182 6.58 38.35 11.23
CA ILE A 182 6.65 39.82 11.05
C ILE A 182 6.95 40.11 9.58
N SER A 183 5.95 40.62 8.84
CA SER A 183 6.02 40.85 7.41
C SER A 183 7.17 41.75 6.96
N GLU A 184 7.57 42.73 7.80
CA GLU A 184 8.71 43.62 7.57
C GLU A 184 10.02 42.83 7.40
N TYR A 185 10.15 41.67 8.05
CA TYR A 185 11.36 40.83 8.01
C TYR A 185 11.22 39.60 7.08
N ALA A 186 10.14 39.48 6.30
CA ALA A 186 9.89 38.37 5.39
C ALA A 186 10.96 38.18 4.28
N THR A 187 11.82 39.21 4.07
CA THR A 187 12.96 39.15 3.16
C THR A 187 14.16 38.36 3.71
N ILE A 188 14.21 38.14 5.02
CA ILE A 188 15.23 37.30 5.66
C ILE A 188 14.93 35.85 5.31
N LYS A 189 15.81 35.16 4.55
CA LYS A 189 15.63 33.80 4.06
C LYS A 189 16.46 32.80 4.84
N GLY A 190 16.08 31.51 4.72
CA GLY A 190 16.82 30.36 5.27
C GLY A 190 16.39 29.93 6.66
N HIS A 191 15.19 30.39 7.12
CA HIS A 191 14.61 29.97 8.38
C HIS A 191 13.07 30.02 8.31
N PRO A 192 12.34 28.93 8.59
CA PRO A 192 12.87 27.58 8.81
C PRO A 192 13.54 27.00 7.56
N CYS A 193 14.23 25.88 7.69
CA CYS A 193 14.94 25.25 6.58
C CYS A 193 14.76 23.73 6.57
N SER A 194 15.16 23.10 5.46
CA SER A 194 15.28 21.66 5.30
C SER A 194 16.75 21.27 5.18
N LYS A 195 17.09 20.02 5.51
CA LYS A 195 18.39 19.42 5.20
C LYS A 195 18.44 18.82 3.80
N GLY A 196 17.34 18.89 3.06
CA GLY A 196 17.21 18.37 1.71
C GLY A 196 16.18 17.23 1.59
N ASN A 197 16.14 16.63 0.40
CA ASN A 197 15.19 15.60 0.04
C ASN A 197 15.33 14.34 0.89
N ILE A 198 14.23 13.59 0.99
CA ILE A 198 14.22 12.29 1.64
C ILE A 198 14.09 11.23 0.56
N THR A 199 14.97 10.24 0.59
CA THR A 199 14.93 9.10 -0.34
C THR A 199 14.83 7.81 0.46
N ILE A 200 13.80 7.01 0.17
CA ILE A 200 13.60 5.69 0.74
C ILE A 200 13.67 4.70 -0.42
N GLY A 201 14.57 3.74 -0.34
CA GLY A 201 14.78 2.72 -1.37
C GLY A 201 13.63 1.71 -1.48
N ASN A 202 13.87 0.60 -2.16
CA ASN A 202 12.91 -0.47 -2.37
C ASN A 202 12.96 -1.52 -1.24
N ASP A 203 11.88 -2.27 -1.03
CA ASP A 203 11.80 -3.33 0.00
C ASP A 203 12.17 -2.83 1.41
N VAL A 204 11.85 -1.58 1.72
CA VAL A 204 12.13 -0.99 3.04
C VAL A 204 10.96 -1.25 3.99
N TRP A 205 11.28 -1.70 5.20
CA TRP A 205 10.30 -1.81 6.27
C TRP A 205 10.51 -0.71 7.32
N ILE A 206 9.49 0.12 7.52
CA ILE A 206 9.50 1.19 8.54
C ILE A 206 8.56 0.79 9.66
N GLY A 207 9.12 0.57 10.84
CA GLY A 207 8.42 0.16 12.05
C GLY A 207 7.53 1.25 12.63
N THR A 208 6.53 0.83 13.41
CA THR A 208 5.53 1.71 14.04
C THR A 208 6.18 2.86 14.84
N GLY A 209 5.66 4.07 14.64
CA GLY A 209 6.09 5.26 15.39
C GLY A 209 7.47 5.80 15.02
N ALA A 210 8.13 5.25 14.00
CA ALA A 210 9.41 5.79 13.53
C ALA A 210 9.25 7.20 12.97
N THR A 211 10.28 8.03 13.15
CA THR A 211 10.37 9.40 12.60
C THR A 211 11.56 9.49 11.67
N ILE A 212 11.35 9.96 10.43
CA ILE A 212 12.41 10.17 9.44
C ILE A 212 12.53 11.66 9.19
N LEU A 213 13.73 12.21 9.31
CA LEU A 213 13.98 13.63 9.15
C LEU A 213 14.47 13.96 7.74
N SER A 214 14.37 15.25 7.37
CA SER A 214 14.83 15.77 6.08
C SER A 214 16.32 15.51 5.82
N GLY A 215 16.67 15.30 4.55
CA GLY A 215 18.04 15.05 4.09
C GLY A 215 18.50 13.60 4.24
N VAL A 216 17.65 12.68 4.67
CA VAL A 216 18.01 11.27 4.93
C VAL A 216 17.78 10.40 3.70
N THR A 217 18.77 9.52 3.43
CA THR A 217 18.65 8.41 2.47
C THR A 217 18.58 7.06 3.21
N ILE A 218 17.52 6.29 2.95
CA ILE A 218 17.35 4.92 3.45
C ILE A 218 17.54 3.96 2.27
N GLY A 219 18.58 3.14 2.33
CA GLY A 219 18.94 2.22 1.25
C GLY A 219 17.95 1.05 1.10
N ASP A 220 17.98 0.41 -0.08
CA ASP A 220 17.14 -0.75 -0.40
C ASP A 220 17.23 -1.84 0.65
N GLY A 221 16.11 -2.49 0.93
CA GLY A 221 16.04 -3.61 1.84
C GLY A 221 16.29 -3.28 3.31
N SER A 222 16.37 -1.99 3.69
CA SER A 222 16.64 -1.58 5.07
C SER A 222 15.41 -1.75 5.97
N VAL A 223 15.67 -1.84 7.26
CA VAL A 223 14.63 -1.92 8.30
C VAL A 223 14.87 -0.79 9.31
N ILE A 224 13.85 0.04 9.48
CA ILE A 224 13.80 1.06 10.52
C ILE A 224 13.00 0.51 11.69
N ALA A 225 13.64 0.35 12.84
CA ALA A 225 12.99 -0.20 14.03
C ALA A 225 11.85 0.70 14.53
N ALA A 226 10.91 0.10 15.25
CA ALA A 226 9.81 0.86 15.86
C ALA A 226 10.33 1.97 16.79
N ASN A 227 9.68 3.14 16.74
CA ASN A 227 10.02 4.36 17.49
C ASN A 227 11.44 4.89 17.26
N ALA A 228 12.11 4.49 16.17
CA ALA A 228 13.41 5.05 15.80
C ALA A 228 13.26 6.49 15.29
N THR A 229 14.25 7.35 15.57
CA THR A 229 14.36 8.68 14.97
C THR A 229 15.58 8.70 14.05
N VAL A 230 15.32 8.66 12.74
CA VAL A 230 16.37 8.57 11.71
C VAL A 230 16.82 10.00 11.35
N THR A 231 18.05 10.32 11.71
CA THR A 231 18.70 11.62 11.53
C THR A 231 19.80 11.59 10.48
N ASP A 232 20.25 10.38 10.12
CA ASP A 232 21.39 10.10 9.24
C ASP A 232 21.01 8.95 8.28
N ASP A 233 21.79 8.79 7.22
CA ASP A 233 21.55 7.76 6.21
C ASP A 233 21.60 6.33 6.78
N ALA A 234 20.72 5.47 6.28
CA ALA A 234 20.73 4.04 6.55
C ALA A 234 21.23 3.29 5.31
N ALA A 235 22.31 2.52 5.46
CA ALA A 235 22.86 1.74 4.36
C ALA A 235 21.91 0.60 3.93
N THR A 236 22.06 0.11 2.70
CA THR A 236 21.26 -0.97 2.14
C THR A 236 21.31 -2.23 3.02
N TYR A 237 20.16 -2.90 3.14
CA TYR A 237 19.98 -4.15 3.90
C TYR A 237 20.49 -4.07 5.36
N THR A 238 20.39 -2.88 5.98
CA THR A 238 20.70 -2.69 7.39
C THR A 238 19.44 -2.57 8.25
N VAL A 239 19.57 -2.92 9.51
CA VAL A 239 18.59 -2.62 10.56
C VAL A 239 19.17 -1.47 11.38
N VAL A 240 18.42 -0.39 11.45
CA VAL A 240 18.76 0.78 12.29
C VAL A 240 17.66 1.04 13.30
N GLY A 241 18.02 1.59 14.47
CA GLY A 241 17.04 1.88 15.53
C GLY A 241 17.62 2.73 16.64
N GLY A 242 16.73 3.24 17.48
CA GLY A 242 17.06 4.12 18.60
C GLY A 242 16.75 5.59 18.30
N VAL A 243 16.99 6.47 19.30
CA VAL A 243 16.81 7.92 19.22
C VAL A 243 18.13 8.59 19.68
N SER A 244 18.96 9.09 18.75
CA SER A 244 18.90 8.96 17.28
C SER A 244 19.14 7.51 16.81
N ALA A 245 18.63 7.18 15.61
CA ALA A 245 18.82 5.85 15.06
C ALA A 245 20.29 5.57 14.73
N HIS A 246 20.74 4.41 15.09
CA HIS A 246 22.10 3.93 14.81
C HIS A 246 22.05 2.51 14.25
N PHE A 247 23.14 2.08 13.63
CA PHE A 247 23.28 0.73 13.09
C PHE A 247 23.12 -0.32 14.18
N ILE A 248 22.27 -1.32 13.94
CA ILE A 248 22.09 -2.48 14.83
C ILE A 248 22.76 -3.71 14.21
N LYS A 249 22.41 -4.04 12.96
CA LYS A 249 22.96 -5.20 12.24
C LYS A 249 22.70 -5.10 10.74
N ARG A 250 23.43 -5.89 9.95
CA ARG A 250 23.07 -6.20 8.56
C ARG A 250 22.03 -7.32 8.53
N ARG A 251 21.12 -7.30 7.55
CA ARG A 251 20.16 -8.40 7.31
C ARG A 251 20.86 -9.65 6.80
N PHE A 252 21.87 -9.48 5.96
CA PHE A 252 22.62 -10.55 5.30
C PHE A 252 24.12 -10.26 5.30
N VAL A 253 24.93 -11.25 4.93
CA VAL A 253 26.36 -11.07 4.66
C VAL A 253 26.58 -10.22 3.39
N GLU A 254 27.72 -9.55 3.28
CA GLU A 254 27.99 -8.57 2.23
C GLU A 254 27.84 -9.13 0.82
N LEU A 255 28.35 -10.35 0.58
CA LEU A 255 28.21 -11.03 -0.72
C LEU A 255 26.72 -11.20 -1.12
N THR A 256 25.87 -11.57 -0.17
CA THR A 256 24.43 -11.70 -0.41
C THR A 256 23.78 -10.36 -0.71
N ILE A 257 24.18 -9.31 0.02
CA ILE A 257 23.67 -7.94 -0.20
C ILE A 257 24.03 -7.50 -1.63
N ASN A 258 25.29 -7.66 -2.04
CA ASN A 258 25.73 -7.26 -3.37
C ASN A 258 24.93 -7.98 -4.46
N ASN A 259 24.73 -9.29 -4.33
CA ASN A 259 23.94 -10.07 -5.28
C ASN A 259 22.47 -9.62 -5.31
N LEU A 260 21.84 -9.33 -4.15
CA LEU A 260 20.47 -8.83 -4.09
C LEU A 260 20.33 -7.44 -4.75
N LEU A 261 21.34 -6.59 -4.61
CA LEU A 261 21.38 -5.27 -5.27
C LEU A 261 21.66 -5.39 -6.79
N GLU A 262 22.28 -6.45 -7.24
CA GLU A 262 22.47 -6.74 -8.67
C GLU A 262 21.18 -7.25 -9.31
N ILE A 263 20.49 -8.20 -8.69
CA ILE A 263 19.27 -8.79 -9.26
C ILE A 263 18.07 -7.85 -9.21
N LYS A 264 17.99 -6.92 -8.25
CA LYS A 264 16.91 -5.93 -8.10
C LYS A 264 15.54 -6.53 -8.37
N TRP A 265 15.18 -7.58 -7.63
CA TRP A 265 13.97 -8.36 -7.87
C TRP A 265 12.70 -7.49 -7.95
N TRP A 266 12.69 -6.34 -7.31
CA TRP A 266 11.59 -5.37 -7.35
C TRP A 266 11.40 -4.72 -8.74
N ASP A 267 12.38 -4.81 -9.65
CA ASP A 267 12.32 -4.32 -11.02
C ASP A 267 11.92 -5.40 -12.04
N TRP A 268 11.75 -6.65 -11.61
CA TRP A 268 11.31 -7.73 -12.49
C TRP A 268 9.87 -7.49 -12.98
N ASP A 269 9.51 -8.13 -14.08
CA ASP A 269 8.13 -8.17 -14.54
C ASP A 269 7.22 -8.89 -13.52
N TYR A 270 5.92 -8.62 -13.59
CA TYR A 270 4.96 -9.10 -12.61
C TYR A 270 4.86 -10.62 -12.54
N GLU A 271 4.97 -11.32 -13.68
CA GLU A 271 4.88 -12.77 -13.71
C GLU A 271 6.09 -13.41 -13.04
N LYS A 272 7.28 -12.87 -13.30
CA LYS A 272 8.53 -13.32 -12.65
C LYS A 272 8.50 -13.05 -11.15
N ILE A 273 8.02 -11.86 -10.71
CA ILE A 273 7.84 -11.57 -9.29
C ILE A 273 6.86 -12.57 -8.67
N TYR A 274 5.71 -12.83 -9.32
CA TYR A 274 4.71 -13.76 -8.82
C TYR A 274 5.29 -15.17 -8.61
N ASP A 275 6.06 -15.67 -9.56
CA ASP A 275 6.72 -16.98 -9.46
C ASP A 275 7.81 -17.02 -8.39
N ALA A 276 8.45 -15.88 -8.13
CA ALA A 276 9.49 -15.75 -7.11
C ALA A 276 8.93 -15.60 -5.68
N ILE A 277 7.62 -15.31 -5.48
CA ILE A 277 7.03 -15.08 -4.15
C ILE A 277 7.43 -16.17 -3.12
N PRO A 278 7.36 -17.48 -3.43
CA PRO A 278 7.74 -18.50 -2.44
C PRO A 278 9.21 -18.42 -2.01
N LEU A 279 10.09 -17.94 -2.88
CA LEU A 279 11.52 -17.76 -2.58
C LEU A 279 11.77 -16.42 -1.87
N LEU A 280 11.10 -15.34 -2.31
CA LEU A 280 11.17 -14.02 -1.68
C LEU A 280 10.67 -14.05 -0.22
N GLN A 281 9.72 -14.93 0.08
CA GLN A 281 9.19 -15.15 1.43
C GLN A 281 9.87 -16.32 2.17
N SER A 282 11.11 -16.63 1.81
CA SER A 282 11.90 -17.71 2.43
C SER A 282 13.31 -17.26 2.76
N GLY A 283 14.10 -18.16 3.36
CA GLY A 283 15.55 -18.00 3.53
C GLY A 283 16.37 -18.62 2.40
N HIS A 284 15.76 -19.11 1.32
CA HIS A 284 16.40 -19.85 0.23
C HIS A 284 17.04 -18.92 -0.81
N ILE A 285 17.96 -18.05 -0.38
CA ILE A 285 18.60 -17.02 -1.20
C ILE A 285 19.29 -17.59 -2.44
N ASN A 286 19.97 -18.74 -2.30
CA ASN A 286 20.67 -19.37 -3.42
C ASN A 286 19.73 -19.85 -4.52
N GLU A 287 18.50 -20.23 -4.19
CA GLU A 287 17.49 -20.60 -5.17
C GLU A 287 16.95 -19.38 -5.91
N LEU A 288 16.79 -18.23 -5.20
CA LEU A 288 16.42 -16.98 -5.83
C LEU A 288 17.45 -16.54 -6.89
N PHE A 289 18.75 -16.71 -6.60
CA PHE A 289 19.81 -16.35 -7.54
C PHE A 289 19.82 -17.20 -8.82
N LYS A 290 19.24 -18.40 -8.80
CA LYS A 290 19.08 -19.23 -10.02
C LYS A 290 17.98 -18.72 -10.95
N MET A 291 17.17 -17.75 -10.53
CA MET A 291 16.14 -17.14 -11.36
C MET A 291 16.63 -15.93 -12.18
N MET A 292 17.93 -15.61 -12.06
CA MET A 292 18.57 -14.51 -12.83
C MET A 292 18.59 -14.76 -14.33
#